data_48f678b463b4722ee19550bf91eaf5f7
#
_entry.id   48f678b463b4722ee19550bf91eaf5f7
#
_cell.length_a   1.000
_cell.length_b   1.000
_cell.length_c   1.000
_cell.angle_alpha   90.00
_cell.angle_beta   90.00
_cell.angle_gamma   90.00
#
_symmetry.space_group_name_H-M   'P 1'
#
loop_
_entity.id
_entity.type
_entity.pdbx_description
1 polymer ?
#
loop_
_entity_poly.entity_id
_entity_poly.type
_entity_poly.pdbx_seq_one_letter_code
_entity_poly.pdbx_strand_id
1 'polypeptide(L)'
;MAKLLLFNKPFHVLSQFTDAEARKTLSEFIRIKGVYPAGRLDYDSEGLLLLTDNGQLQAQISNPKYKLNKTYWVQVEGTATEAHCQELINGVELKDGPASAVKCSLIAEPPLWPRVPAIRERQNIADSWLELVINEGRNRQVRRMTAAIGLPTLRLVRAAIGDWQLTDINPGEYRVETVPMPAAKKPQAKRPAAKRRR
;
A
#
# COMPACT_ATOMS: atom_id res chain seq x y z
N MET A 1 -18.95 0.99 -15.82
CA MET A 1 -18.67 1.62 -14.53
C MET A 1 -18.43 0.53 -13.51
N ALA A 2 -17.41 0.66 -12.64
CA ALA A 2 -17.10 -0.26 -11.56
C ALA A 2 -17.23 0.46 -10.21
N LYS A 3 -17.63 -0.25 -9.18
CA LYS A 3 -17.64 0.27 -7.81
C LYS A 3 -16.25 0.20 -7.23
N LEU A 4 -15.78 1.28 -6.62
CA LEU A 4 -14.52 1.36 -5.91
C LEU A 4 -14.76 1.89 -4.50
N LEU A 5 -14.34 1.13 -3.51
CA LEU A 5 -14.35 1.56 -2.11
C LEU A 5 -12.95 2.03 -1.73
N LEU A 6 -12.87 3.23 -1.19
CA LEU A 6 -11.68 3.77 -0.54
C LEU A 6 -11.86 3.56 0.97
N PHE A 7 -11.20 2.58 1.54
CA PHE A 7 -11.34 2.22 2.95
C PHE A 7 -10.10 2.64 3.74
N ASN A 8 -10.30 3.35 4.84
CA ASN A 8 -9.23 3.62 5.81
C ASN A 8 -9.10 2.42 6.77
N LYS A 9 -8.19 1.51 6.42
CA LYS A 9 -7.96 0.29 7.21
C LYS A 9 -7.30 0.62 8.55
N PRO A 10 -7.92 0.30 9.68
CA PRO A 10 -7.30 0.46 10.99
C PRO A 10 -6.10 -0.47 11.20
N PHE A 11 -5.28 -0.14 12.20
CA PHE A 11 -4.25 -1.02 12.72
C PHE A 11 -4.86 -2.34 13.23
N HIS A 12 -4.15 -3.45 13.12
CA HIS A 12 -4.61 -4.79 13.54
C HIS A 12 -5.93 -5.23 12.90
N VAL A 13 -6.14 -4.89 11.64
CA VAL A 13 -7.22 -5.42 10.78
C VAL A 13 -6.61 -6.15 9.59
N LEU A 14 -7.08 -7.36 9.31
CA LEU A 14 -6.66 -8.14 8.15
C LEU A 14 -7.31 -7.61 6.86
N SER A 15 -6.55 -7.58 5.76
CA SER A 15 -7.05 -7.20 4.42
C SER A 15 -7.82 -8.36 3.76
N GLN A 16 -8.73 -9.00 4.50
CA GLN A 16 -9.57 -10.11 4.06
C GLN A 16 -10.87 -10.13 4.88
N PHE A 17 -11.89 -10.86 4.41
CA PHE A 17 -13.21 -10.90 5.05
C PHE A 17 -13.37 -12.03 6.06
N THR A 18 -12.48 -13.03 6.05
CA THR A 18 -12.55 -14.20 6.94
C THR A 18 -11.20 -14.44 7.60
N ASP A 19 -11.20 -14.99 8.80
CA ASP A 19 -10.01 -15.44 9.52
C ASP A 19 -10.33 -16.62 10.43
N ALA A 20 -9.43 -17.59 10.51
CA ALA A 20 -9.58 -18.76 11.36
C ALA A 20 -9.16 -18.50 12.83
N GLU A 21 -8.37 -17.45 13.06
CA GLU A 21 -7.82 -17.11 14.38
C GLU A 21 -8.61 -15.99 15.08
N ALA A 22 -9.82 -15.69 14.62
CA ALA A 22 -10.72 -14.66 15.16
C ALA A 22 -10.10 -13.24 15.28
N ARG A 23 -9.10 -12.93 14.45
CA ARG A 23 -8.59 -11.54 14.34
C ARG A 23 -9.59 -10.67 13.58
N LYS A 24 -9.56 -9.36 13.85
CA LYS A 24 -10.39 -8.41 13.13
C LYS A 24 -10.14 -8.46 11.62
N THR A 25 -11.23 -8.47 10.86
CA THR A 25 -11.21 -8.53 9.39
C THR A 25 -12.03 -7.40 8.78
N LEU A 26 -12.03 -7.29 7.46
CA LEU A 26 -12.84 -6.31 6.73
C LEU A 26 -14.34 -6.49 6.97
N SER A 27 -14.80 -7.70 7.36
CA SER A 27 -16.23 -7.96 7.61
C SER A 27 -16.82 -7.16 8.76
N GLU A 28 -16.00 -6.67 9.70
CA GLU A 28 -16.44 -5.81 10.80
C GLU A 28 -16.81 -4.40 10.34
N PHE A 29 -16.22 -3.96 9.23
CA PHE A 29 -16.29 -2.57 8.75
C PHE A 29 -17.11 -2.44 7.46
N ILE A 30 -16.99 -3.39 6.53
CA ILE A 30 -17.54 -3.30 5.17
C ILE A 30 -18.74 -4.23 5.04
N ARG A 31 -19.94 -3.63 4.86
CA ARG A 31 -21.21 -4.35 4.70
C ARG A 31 -21.61 -4.57 3.24
N ILE A 32 -20.89 -3.97 2.29
CA ILE A 32 -21.16 -4.10 0.86
C ILE A 32 -20.70 -5.48 0.39
N LYS A 33 -21.62 -6.27 -0.13
CA LYS A 33 -21.34 -7.60 -0.68
C LYS A 33 -20.72 -7.52 -2.07
N GLY A 34 -19.93 -8.54 -2.42
CA GLY A 34 -19.37 -8.69 -3.78
C GLY A 34 -18.18 -7.79 -4.08
N VAL A 35 -17.60 -7.12 -3.07
CA VAL A 35 -16.37 -6.35 -3.24
C VAL A 35 -15.17 -7.10 -2.67
N TYR A 36 -14.02 -6.96 -3.33
CA TYR A 36 -12.77 -7.64 -2.96
C TYR A 36 -11.60 -6.67 -2.90
N PRO A 37 -10.65 -6.86 -2.00
CA PRO A 37 -9.46 -6.00 -1.92
C PRO A 37 -8.66 -6.01 -3.22
N ALA A 38 -8.30 -4.84 -3.69
CA ALA A 38 -7.36 -4.64 -4.81
C ALA A 38 -5.93 -4.52 -4.26
N GLY A 39 -5.36 -5.65 -3.92
CA GLY A 39 -4.10 -5.77 -3.20
C GLY A 39 -4.30 -5.92 -1.69
N ARG A 40 -3.20 -5.93 -0.96
CA ARG A 40 -3.21 -6.12 0.50
C ARG A 40 -2.48 -4.97 1.20
N LEU A 41 -2.83 -4.76 2.44
CA LEU A 41 -2.11 -3.96 3.40
C LEU A 41 -1.87 -4.85 4.63
N ASP A 42 -0.67 -4.82 5.18
CA ASP A 42 -0.29 -5.71 6.28
C ASP A 42 -1.19 -5.49 7.51
N TYR A 43 -1.28 -6.49 8.37
CA TYR A 43 -2.06 -6.47 9.61
C TYR A 43 -1.65 -5.30 10.52
N ASP A 44 -0.34 -5.03 10.60
CA ASP A 44 0.28 -3.96 11.39
C ASP A 44 0.48 -2.64 10.61
N SER A 45 -0.21 -2.46 9.50
CA SER A 45 -0.20 -1.23 8.70
C SER A 45 -1.59 -0.63 8.59
N GLU A 46 -1.67 0.69 8.40
CA GLU A 46 -2.90 1.48 8.42
C GLU A 46 -3.11 2.20 7.08
N GLY A 47 -4.30 2.75 6.88
CA GLY A 47 -4.59 3.68 5.80
C GLY A 47 -5.29 3.07 4.60
N LEU A 48 -5.09 3.65 3.44
CA LEU A 48 -5.89 3.40 2.24
C LEU A 48 -5.79 1.96 1.75
N LEU A 49 -6.92 1.26 1.76
CA LEU A 49 -7.13 -0.01 1.09
C LEU A 49 -8.26 0.16 0.07
N LEU A 50 -8.00 -0.18 -1.18
CA LEU A 50 -9.01 -0.14 -2.23
C LEU A 50 -9.70 -1.50 -2.33
N LEU A 51 -11.05 -1.49 -2.48
CA LEU A 51 -11.83 -2.67 -2.79
C LEU A 51 -12.74 -2.39 -3.98
N THR A 52 -13.00 -3.40 -4.79
CA THR A 52 -13.86 -3.26 -5.97
C THR A 52 -14.65 -4.54 -6.24
N ASP A 53 -15.79 -4.39 -6.92
CA ASP A 53 -16.60 -5.49 -7.47
C ASP A 53 -16.13 -5.93 -8.87
N ASN A 54 -15.07 -5.31 -9.40
CA ASN A 54 -14.59 -5.55 -10.75
C ASN A 54 -13.19 -6.16 -10.77
N GLY A 55 -13.07 -7.40 -11.27
CA GLY A 55 -11.79 -8.12 -11.32
C GLY A 55 -10.73 -7.50 -12.25
N GLN A 56 -11.13 -6.79 -13.31
CA GLN A 56 -10.17 -6.10 -14.19
C GLN A 56 -9.57 -4.89 -13.49
N LEU A 57 -10.40 -4.10 -12.80
CA LEU A 57 -9.94 -2.98 -12.00
C LEU A 57 -9.08 -3.45 -10.83
N GLN A 58 -9.49 -4.52 -10.14
CA GLN A 58 -8.70 -5.16 -9.08
C GLN A 58 -7.30 -5.54 -9.58
N ALA A 59 -7.23 -6.20 -10.75
CA ALA A 59 -5.95 -6.59 -11.35
C ALA A 59 -5.11 -5.36 -11.77
N GLN A 60 -5.73 -4.30 -12.27
CA GLN A 60 -5.03 -3.07 -12.65
C GLN A 60 -4.41 -2.38 -11.42
N ILE A 61 -5.10 -2.34 -10.30
CA ILE A 61 -4.61 -1.73 -9.06
C ILE A 61 -3.53 -2.59 -8.40
N SER A 62 -3.72 -3.91 -8.33
CA SER A 62 -2.88 -4.79 -7.54
C SER A 62 -1.66 -5.34 -8.28
N ASN A 63 -1.70 -5.48 -9.60
CA ASN A 63 -0.65 -6.14 -10.35
C ASN A 63 0.57 -5.22 -10.55
N PRO A 64 1.78 -5.63 -10.12
CA PRO A 64 3.01 -4.83 -10.20
C PRO A 64 3.38 -4.36 -11.62
N LYS A 65 2.93 -5.06 -12.67
CA LYS A 65 3.19 -4.66 -14.06
C LYS A 65 2.64 -3.28 -14.44
N TYR A 66 1.62 -2.81 -13.74
CA TYR A 66 1.03 -1.49 -13.99
C TYR A 66 1.77 -0.37 -13.26
N LYS A 67 2.71 -0.72 -12.36
CA LYS A 67 3.59 0.22 -11.64
C LYS A 67 2.83 1.38 -10.98
N LEU A 68 1.65 1.11 -10.44
CA LEU A 68 0.83 2.13 -9.79
C LEU A 68 1.52 2.58 -8.51
N ASN A 69 1.78 3.87 -8.41
CA ASN A 69 2.44 4.47 -7.25
C ASN A 69 1.61 4.28 -5.99
N LYS A 70 2.28 3.98 -4.89
CA LYS A 70 1.71 3.90 -3.55
C LYS A 70 2.50 4.82 -2.65
N THR A 71 1.82 5.79 -2.07
CA THR A 71 2.42 6.77 -1.16
C THR A 71 2.18 6.34 0.27
N TYR A 72 3.24 6.36 1.06
CA TYR A 72 3.21 6.00 2.47
C TYR A 72 3.75 7.14 3.33
N TRP A 73 3.10 7.40 4.44
CA TRP A 73 3.67 8.14 5.57
C TRP A 73 4.26 7.13 6.54
N VAL A 74 5.53 7.29 6.82
CA VAL A 74 6.33 6.31 7.55
C VAL A 74 6.97 6.98 8.75
N GLN A 75 6.52 6.63 9.95
CA GLN A 75 7.23 6.98 11.18
C GLN A 75 8.34 5.96 11.39
N VAL A 76 9.55 6.43 11.52
CA VAL A 76 10.74 5.61 11.74
C VAL A 76 11.41 5.95 13.05
N GLU A 77 12.05 4.98 13.68
CA GLU A 77 12.88 5.17 14.86
C GLU A 77 14.23 5.76 14.43
N GLY A 78 14.66 6.83 15.06
CA GLY A 78 15.91 7.52 14.76
C GLY A 78 15.70 8.83 13.98
N THR A 79 16.77 9.59 13.86
CA THR A 79 16.79 10.86 13.13
C THR A 79 17.05 10.61 11.66
N ALA A 80 16.02 10.72 10.84
CA ALA A 80 16.14 10.63 9.39
C ALA A 80 16.76 11.90 8.79
N THR A 81 17.49 11.74 7.70
CA THR A 81 18.15 12.81 6.97
C THR A 81 17.87 12.70 5.47
N GLU A 82 18.14 13.77 4.71
CA GLU A 82 18.04 13.71 3.24
C GLU A 82 18.95 12.63 2.62
N ALA A 83 20.09 12.32 3.27
CA ALA A 83 20.97 11.23 2.82
C ALA A 83 20.26 9.87 2.88
N HIS A 84 19.48 9.60 3.93
CA HIS A 84 18.68 8.39 4.03
C HIS A 84 17.58 8.35 2.94
N CYS A 85 16.93 9.48 2.65
CA CYS A 85 15.98 9.55 1.55
C CYS A 85 16.64 9.24 0.21
N GLN A 86 17.83 9.80 -0.05
CA GLN A 86 18.58 9.55 -1.27
C GLN A 86 19.03 8.08 -1.39
N GLU A 87 19.41 7.45 -0.28
CA GLU A 87 19.76 6.03 -0.25
C GLU A 87 18.55 5.16 -0.64
N LEU A 88 17.34 5.45 -0.12
CA LEU A 88 16.11 4.75 -0.51
C LEU A 88 15.76 4.94 -1.99
N ILE A 89 16.02 6.11 -2.56
CA ILE A 89 15.80 6.41 -3.99
C ILE A 89 16.82 5.68 -4.86
N ASN A 90 18.09 5.70 -4.48
CA ASN A 90 19.16 5.01 -5.20
C ASN A 90 18.99 3.49 -5.17
N GLY A 91 18.35 2.97 -4.15
CA GLY A 91 18.04 1.56 -3.96
C GLY A 91 18.83 0.92 -2.84
N VAL A 92 18.17 -0.01 -2.18
CA VAL A 92 18.72 -0.83 -1.09
C VAL A 92 18.62 -2.30 -1.46
N GLU A 93 19.58 -3.11 -1.00
CA GLU A 93 19.54 -4.56 -1.22
C GLU A 93 18.68 -5.23 -0.16
N LEU A 94 17.65 -5.96 -0.60
CA LEU A 94 16.80 -6.79 0.24
C LEU A 94 17.06 -8.26 -0.05
N LYS A 95 16.65 -9.17 0.85
CA LYS A 95 16.85 -10.63 0.69
C LYS A 95 16.26 -11.20 -0.62
N ASP A 96 15.26 -10.53 -1.19
CA ASP A 96 14.58 -10.92 -2.42
C ASP A 96 14.94 -10.01 -3.61
N GLY A 97 16.10 -9.35 -3.54
CA GLY A 97 16.69 -8.50 -4.58
C GLY A 97 16.53 -7.00 -4.32
N PRO A 98 17.12 -6.16 -5.16
CA PRO A 98 17.16 -4.73 -4.98
C PRO A 98 15.76 -4.10 -4.94
N ALA A 99 15.62 -3.04 -4.16
CA ALA A 99 14.39 -2.25 -4.03
C ALA A 99 14.71 -0.77 -3.99
N SER A 100 13.95 0.05 -4.72
CA SER A 100 14.13 1.50 -4.72
C SER A 100 12.80 2.23 -4.54
N ALA A 101 12.87 3.40 -3.95
CA ALA A 101 11.76 4.32 -3.91
C ALA A 101 11.68 5.15 -5.20
N VAL A 102 10.46 5.45 -5.65
CA VAL A 102 10.22 6.41 -6.73
C VAL A 102 10.48 7.84 -6.22
N LYS A 103 10.13 8.08 -4.95
CA LYS A 103 10.34 9.33 -4.22
C LYS A 103 10.48 9.03 -2.74
N CYS A 104 11.33 9.78 -2.07
CA CYS A 104 11.40 9.85 -0.62
C CYS A 104 11.67 11.30 -0.20
N SER A 105 11.03 11.75 0.86
CA SER A 105 11.26 13.07 1.45
C SER A 105 10.99 13.05 2.95
N LEU A 106 11.71 13.88 3.70
CA LEU A 106 11.38 14.20 5.08
C LEU A 106 10.09 15.01 5.13
N ILE A 107 9.22 14.69 6.06
CA ILE A 107 7.99 15.45 6.31
C ILE A 107 7.84 15.73 7.80
N ALA A 108 7.07 16.75 8.14
CA ALA A 108 6.56 16.92 9.49
C ALA A 108 5.56 15.78 9.80
N GLU A 109 5.27 15.55 11.07
CA GLU A 109 4.23 14.60 11.45
C GLU A 109 2.90 14.94 10.76
N PRO A 110 2.36 14.01 9.95
CA PRO A 110 1.08 14.26 9.28
C PRO A 110 -0.07 14.25 10.31
N PRO A 111 -1.18 14.97 10.04
CA PRO A 111 -2.34 15.02 10.91
C PRO A 111 -3.07 13.68 10.89
N LEU A 112 -2.62 12.74 11.70
CA LEU A 112 -3.15 11.38 11.80
C LEU A 112 -3.98 11.20 13.07
N TRP A 113 -4.89 10.25 13.00
CA TRP A 113 -5.64 9.76 14.16
C TRP A 113 -4.72 9.07 15.20
N PRO A 114 -5.09 9.08 16.48
CA PRO A 114 -4.39 8.29 17.49
C PRO A 114 -4.42 6.80 17.16
N ARG A 115 -3.26 6.14 17.17
CA ARG A 115 -3.20 4.69 16.95
C ARG A 115 -3.58 3.92 18.22
N VAL A 116 -4.38 2.86 18.06
CA VAL A 116 -4.75 1.94 19.14
C VAL A 116 -4.30 0.52 18.77
N PRO A 117 -3.42 -0.11 19.60
CA PRO A 117 -2.69 0.43 20.75
C PRO A 117 -1.69 1.53 20.36
N ALA A 118 -1.36 2.40 21.27
CA ALA A 118 -0.37 3.45 21.07
C ALA A 118 1.00 2.86 20.64
N ILE A 119 1.79 3.65 19.95
CA ILE A 119 3.17 3.28 19.63
C ILE A 119 3.96 3.26 20.93
N ARG A 120 4.79 2.22 21.13
CA ARG A 120 5.67 2.16 22.29
C ARG A 120 6.74 3.24 22.14
N GLU A 121 6.67 4.25 22.97
CA GLU A 121 7.71 5.26 23.10
C GLU A 121 8.94 4.65 23.78
N ARG A 122 10.12 4.91 23.22
CA ARG A 122 11.40 4.61 23.84
C ARG A 122 11.99 5.91 24.35
N GLN A 123 12.27 5.98 25.65
CA GLN A 123 12.94 7.15 26.23
C GLN A 123 14.28 7.38 25.52
N ASN A 124 14.54 8.62 25.13
CA ASN A 124 15.78 9.08 24.50
C ASN A 124 16.07 8.59 23.06
N ILE A 125 15.10 8.05 22.35
CA ILE A 125 15.26 7.77 20.92
C ILE A 125 14.31 8.68 20.16
N ALA A 126 14.87 9.52 19.30
CA ALA A 126 14.10 10.37 18.40
C ALA A 126 13.35 9.51 17.37
N ASP A 127 12.29 10.05 16.82
CA ASP A 127 11.62 9.52 15.64
C ASP A 127 11.54 10.58 14.54
N SER A 128 11.28 10.14 13.35
CA SER A 128 11.15 11.01 12.18
C SER A 128 10.04 10.51 11.26
N TRP A 129 9.51 11.41 10.44
CA TRP A 129 8.50 11.09 9.46
C TRP A 129 9.02 11.22 8.04
N LEU A 130 8.74 10.21 7.22
CA LEU A 130 9.06 10.16 5.79
C LEU A 130 7.79 10.03 4.96
N GLU A 131 7.75 10.72 3.82
CA GLU A 131 6.86 10.35 2.72
C GLU A 131 7.64 9.49 1.73
N LEU A 132 7.21 8.23 1.56
CA LEU A 132 7.85 7.25 0.69
C LEU A 132 6.89 6.80 -0.41
N VAL A 133 7.31 6.89 -1.67
CA VAL A 133 6.54 6.44 -2.83
C VAL A 133 7.23 5.24 -3.46
N ILE A 134 6.50 4.13 -3.62
CA ILE A 134 6.96 2.93 -4.34
C ILE A 134 5.93 2.56 -5.43
N ASN A 135 6.37 1.90 -6.50
CA ASN A 135 5.51 1.44 -7.60
C ASN A 135 5.38 -0.08 -7.70
N GLU A 136 5.85 -0.78 -6.69
CA GLU A 136 5.73 -2.23 -6.51
C GLU A 136 5.09 -2.54 -5.14
N GLY A 137 5.07 -3.79 -4.70
CA GLY A 137 4.43 -4.15 -3.43
C GLY A 137 4.83 -5.55 -3.00
N ARG A 138 6.14 -5.76 -2.72
CA ARG A 138 6.64 -6.99 -2.13
C ARG A 138 6.23 -7.09 -0.66
N ASN A 139 6.24 -8.29 -0.12
CA ASN A 139 5.90 -8.52 1.29
C ASN A 139 6.72 -7.62 2.21
N ARG A 140 6.03 -6.81 3.01
CA ARG A 140 6.60 -5.87 4.01
C ARG A 140 7.73 -4.98 3.46
N GLN A 141 7.63 -4.60 2.19
CA GLN A 141 8.72 -3.95 1.46
C GLN A 141 9.19 -2.66 2.11
N VAL A 142 8.28 -1.71 2.41
CA VAL A 142 8.63 -0.42 3.02
C VAL A 142 9.38 -0.63 4.35
N ARG A 143 8.87 -1.52 5.22
CA ARG A 143 9.50 -1.82 6.51
C ARG A 143 10.91 -2.41 6.36
N ARG A 144 11.12 -3.24 5.33
CA ARG A 144 12.44 -3.81 5.05
C ARG A 144 13.40 -2.78 4.48
N MET A 145 12.90 -1.87 3.63
CA MET A 145 13.70 -0.79 3.05
C MET A 145 14.18 0.18 4.14
N THR A 146 13.29 0.64 5.01
CA THR A 146 13.68 1.55 6.10
C THR A 146 14.60 0.87 7.11
N ALA A 147 14.39 -0.40 7.42
CA ALA A 147 15.29 -1.16 8.30
C ALA A 147 16.69 -1.34 7.68
N ALA A 148 16.80 -1.48 6.35
CA ALA A 148 18.07 -1.63 5.65
C ALA A 148 18.97 -0.40 5.77
N ILE A 149 18.38 0.79 5.93
CA ILE A 149 19.11 2.05 6.16
C ILE A 149 19.21 2.43 7.65
N GLY A 150 18.95 1.48 8.57
CA GLY A 150 19.06 1.70 10.02
C GLY A 150 17.92 2.47 10.67
N LEU A 151 16.80 2.68 9.97
CA LEU A 151 15.61 3.41 10.44
C LEU A 151 14.39 2.48 10.54
N PRO A 152 14.24 1.66 11.59
CA PRO A 152 13.10 0.75 11.71
C PRO A 152 11.75 1.48 11.73
N THR A 153 10.77 0.95 11.00
CA THR A 153 9.43 1.52 10.93
C THR A 153 8.66 1.31 12.23
N LEU A 154 8.20 2.39 12.86
CA LEU A 154 7.29 2.41 14.02
C LEU A 154 5.83 2.39 13.59
N ARG A 155 5.46 3.26 12.64
CA ARG A 155 4.10 3.38 12.08
C ARG A 155 4.16 3.44 10.56
N LEU A 156 3.19 2.79 9.90
CA LEU A 156 3.11 2.78 8.45
C LEU A 156 1.68 3.03 8.03
N VAL A 157 1.45 4.16 7.36
CA VAL A 157 0.14 4.56 6.86
C VAL A 157 0.20 4.73 5.35
N ARG A 158 -0.60 3.98 4.60
CA ARG A 158 -0.72 4.20 3.16
C ARG A 158 -1.65 5.37 2.88
N ALA A 159 -1.09 6.48 2.44
CA ALA A 159 -1.81 7.73 2.19
C ALA A 159 -2.50 7.75 0.82
N ALA A 160 -1.89 7.13 -0.21
CA ALA A 160 -2.45 7.14 -1.55
C ALA A 160 -2.09 5.89 -2.37
N ILE A 161 -2.91 5.61 -3.39
CA ILE A 161 -2.66 4.62 -4.46
C ILE A 161 -3.04 5.29 -5.78
N GLY A 162 -2.07 5.60 -6.65
CA GLY A 162 -2.31 6.41 -7.84
C GLY A 162 -2.94 7.75 -7.45
N ASP A 163 -4.09 8.06 -8.06
CA ASP A 163 -4.84 9.30 -7.81
C ASP A 163 -5.78 9.22 -6.60
N TRP A 164 -6.01 8.01 -6.04
CA TRP A 164 -6.88 7.83 -4.87
C TRP A 164 -6.13 8.13 -3.57
N GLN A 165 -6.70 9.01 -2.78
CA GLN A 165 -6.11 9.50 -1.53
C GLN A 165 -7.00 9.21 -0.33
N LEU A 166 -6.36 9.16 0.83
CA LEU A 166 -6.99 8.92 2.14
C LEU A 166 -7.63 10.19 2.73
N THR A 167 -8.09 11.11 1.92
CA THR A 167 -8.64 12.39 2.38
C THR A 167 -10.03 12.20 2.97
N ASP A 168 -10.27 12.77 4.16
CA ASP A 168 -11.59 12.83 4.83
C ASP A 168 -12.26 11.46 5.07
N ILE A 169 -11.47 10.42 5.32
CA ILE A 169 -11.97 9.08 5.68
C ILE A 169 -11.37 8.70 7.03
N ASN A 170 -12.20 8.60 8.07
CA ASN A 170 -11.75 8.18 9.40
C ASN A 170 -11.38 6.68 9.42
N PRO A 171 -10.55 6.22 10.37
CA PRO A 171 -10.23 4.80 10.54
C PRO A 171 -11.49 3.94 10.69
N GLY A 172 -11.59 2.88 9.89
CA GLY A 172 -12.75 2.00 9.87
C GLY A 172 -13.90 2.47 8.97
N GLU A 173 -13.80 3.66 8.41
CA GLU A 173 -14.79 4.19 7.45
C GLU A 173 -14.33 3.98 5.99
N TYR A 174 -15.28 4.09 5.07
CA TYR A 174 -15.02 4.04 3.64
C TYR A 174 -15.89 5.01 2.86
N ARG A 175 -15.35 5.46 1.73
CA ARG A 175 -16.09 6.21 0.69
C ARG A 175 -16.26 5.31 -0.53
N VAL A 176 -17.42 5.42 -1.19
CA VAL A 176 -17.71 4.67 -2.42
C VAL A 176 -17.66 5.62 -3.60
N GLU A 177 -16.89 5.24 -4.60
CA GLU A 177 -16.80 5.94 -5.88
C GLU A 177 -17.24 5.02 -7.03
N THR A 178 -17.69 5.62 -8.11
CA THR A 178 -17.96 4.92 -9.36
C THR A 178 -16.92 5.33 -10.39
N VAL A 179 -16.12 4.38 -10.83
CA VAL A 179 -15.01 4.65 -11.74
C VAL A 179 -15.25 4.02 -13.13
N PRO A 180 -14.70 4.61 -14.21
CA PRO A 180 -14.75 4.00 -15.53
C PRO A 180 -14.11 2.60 -15.49
N MET A 181 -14.70 1.66 -16.24
CA MET A 181 -14.08 0.35 -16.46
C MET A 181 -12.78 0.51 -17.24
N PRO A 182 -11.70 -0.21 -16.85
CA PRO A 182 -10.52 -0.29 -17.69
C PRO A 182 -10.91 -0.77 -19.10
N ALA A 183 -10.38 -0.15 -20.12
CA ALA A 183 -10.62 -0.59 -21.49
C ALA A 183 -10.20 -2.06 -21.63
N ALA A 184 -11.10 -2.92 -22.11
CA ALA A 184 -10.79 -4.32 -22.37
C ALA A 184 -9.63 -4.37 -23.38
N LYS A 185 -8.49 -4.98 -23.01
CA LYS A 185 -7.44 -5.27 -23.97
C LYS A 185 -8.04 -6.19 -25.02
N LYS A 186 -8.12 -5.73 -26.29
CA LYS A 186 -8.45 -6.61 -27.42
C LYS A 186 -7.51 -7.82 -27.37
N PRO A 187 -8.02 -9.05 -27.53
CA PRO A 187 -7.17 -10.23 -27.60
C PRO A 187 -6.14 -9.99 -28.71
N GLN A 188 -4.86 -10.05 -28.39
CA GLN A 188 -3.83 -10.09 -29.43
C GLN A 188 -4.08 -11.36 -30.27
N ALA A 189 -4.44 -11.21 -31.53
CA ALA A 189 -4.57 -12.30 -32.46
C ALA A 189 -3.26 -13.10 -32.40
N LYS A 190 -3.36 -14.39 -32.06
CA LYS A 190 -2.22 -15.31 -32.12
C LYS A 190 -1.67 -15.25 -33.55
N ARG A 191 -0.43 -14.79 -33.73
CA ARG A 191 0.26 -14.89 -35.02
C ARG A 191 0.22 -16.34 -35.46
N PRO A 192 -0.25 -16.65 -36.67
CA PRO A 192 -0.23 -18.02 -37.18
C PRO A 192 1.22 -18.52 -37.25
N ALA A 193 1.44 -19.70 -36.70
CA ALA A 193 2.74 -20.36 -36.75
C ALA A 193 3.19 -20.50 -38.21
N ALA A 194 4.35 -19.97 -38.57
CA ALA A 194 4.95 -20.12 -39.87
C ALA A 194 5.14 -21.62 -40.16
N LYS A 195 4.45 -22.15 -41.18
CA LYS A 195 4.66 -23.51 -41.70
C LYS A 195 6.10 -23.59 -42.19
N ARG A 196 6.95 -24.34 -41.48
CA ARG A 196 8.24 -24.78 -41.99
C ARG A 196 7.97 -25.65 -43.25
N ARG A 197 8.32 -25.14 -44.41
CA ARG A 197 8.46 -25.97 -45.62
C ARG A 197 9.68 -26.86 -45.42
N ARG A 198 9.48 -28.16 -45.62
CA ARG A 198 10.55 -29.14 -45.85
C ARG A 198 11.13 -28.97 -47.24
#